data_777be807802722e9e9e492bfcc546329
#
_entry.id   777be807802722e9e9e492bfcc546329
#
_cell.length_a   1.000
_cell.length_b   1.000
_cell.length_c   1.000
_cell.angle_alpha   90.00
_cell.angle_beta   90.00
_cell.angle_gamma   90.00
#
_symmetry.space_group_name_H-M   'P 1'
#
loop_
_entity.id
_entity.type
_entity.pdbx_description
1 polymer ?
#
loop_
_entity_poly.entity_id
_entity_poly.type
_entity_poly.pdbx_seq_one_letter_code
_entity_poly.pdbx_strand_id
1 'polypeptide(L)'
;WPEGKIPDSAQYSLDELKRRGHRVALATGRIQVDAKRFAEQAGLTDFVADGGHSVTVNNELVSMIGMDRDACIKYLEYLESHNIPWAVTDRNKLGRITPYKEILDWHPNWDVFKTTVDPNFDFHNVEEFYKIYVFFKEGEEEEKEIEHMTHKLIRYGDGCVLYEPMEKALGIRNMLDYFGMKPNQAVVFGDGYNDLSMFRPEWLNIAMGNARAELKEKADYITTDCDKDGIYNACKHFKWID
;
A
#
# COMPACT_ATOMS: atom_id res chain seq x y z
N TRP A 1 12.29 1.88 4.21
CA TRP A 1 13.23 1.59 5.31
C TRP A 1 14.62 2.05 4.87
N PRO A 2 15.38 2.81 5.68
CA PRO A 2 16.79 3.02 5.41
C PRO A 2 17.45 1.64 5.30
N GLU A 3 18.20 1.39 4.24
CA GLU A 3 18.91 0.13 3.98
C GLU A 3 18.03 -1.13 3.90
N GLY A 4 16.70 -1.00 3.74
CA GLY A 4 15.78 -2.15 3.62
C GLY A 4 15.57 -2.95 4.91
N LYS A 5 16.01 -2.44 6.08
CA LYS A 5 15.86 -3.10 7.38
C LYS A 5 14.95 -2.31 8.32
N ILE A 6 14.24 -3.02 9.18
CA ILE A 6 13.47 -2.42 10.26
C ILE A 6 14.48 -1.89 11.30
N PRO A 7 14.39 -0.62 11.74
CA PRO A 7 15.23 -0.12 12.82
C PRO A 7 15.05 -0.96 14.11
N ASP A 8 16.15 -1.22 14.82
CA ASP A 8 16.12 -2.05 16.04
C ASP A 8 15.16 -1.52 17.10
N SER A 9 15.07 -0.20 17.26
CA SER A 9 14.12 0.46 18.16
C SER A 9 12.67 0.25 17.77
N ALA A 10 12.38 0.24 16.45
CA ALA A 10 11.06 -0.04 15.94
C ALA A 10 10.72 -1.52 16.20
N GLN A 11 11.61 -2.46 15.87
CA GLN A 11 11.39 -3.89 16.14
C GLN A 11 11.17 -4.15 17.63
N TYR A 12 12.00 -3.57 18.50
CA TYR A 12 11.81 -3.65 19.95
C TYR A 12 10.40 -3.18 20.36
N SER A 13 9.95 -2.05 19.80
CA SER A 13 8.63 -1.49 20.12
C SER A 13 7.49 -2.42 19.69
N LEU A 14 7.57 -3.01 18.47
CA LEU A 14 6.58 -3.96 17.99
C LEU A 14 6.51 -5.20 18.90
N ASP A 15 7.67 -5.73 19.32
CA ASP A 15 7.74 -6.91 20.17
C ASP A 15 7.22 -6.63 21.57
N GLU A 16 7.56 -5.47 22.15
CA GLU A 16 7.10 -5.07 23.46
C GLU A 16 5.58 -4.79 23.50
N LEU A 17 5.04 -4.17 22.46
CA LEU A 17 3.59 -3.98 22.30
C LEU A 17 2.86 -5.33 22.26
N LYS A 18 3.36 -6.28 21.46
CA LYS A 18 2.80 -7.65 21.41
C LYS A 18 2.86 -8.34 22.78
N ARG A 19 4.01 -8.23 23.47
CA ARG A 19 4.19 -8.81 24.82
C ARG A 19 3.19 -8.24 25.82
N ARG A 20 2.80 -6.98 25.66
CA ARG A 20 1.78 -6.30 26.51
C ARG A 20 0.35 -6.56 26.07
N GLY A 21 0.14 -7.41 25.08
CA GLY A 21 -1.19 -7.81 24.62
C GLY A 21 -1.81 -6.89 23.57
N HIS A 22 -1.06 -5.93 23.02
CA HIS A 22 -1.52 -5.15 21.88
C HIS A 22 -1.47 -5.98 20.61
N ARG A 23 -2.45 -5.79 19.74
CA ARG A 23 -2.38 -6.28 18.36
C ARG A 23 -1.59 -5.28 17.53
N VAL A 24 -0.63 -5.79 16.78
CA VAL A 24 0.22 -4.98 15.89
C VAL A 24 0.06 -5.49 14.48
N ALA A 25 -0.29 -4.60 13.57
CA ALA A 25 -0.54 -4.95 12.17
C ALA A 25 0.21 -4.00 11.22
N LEU A 26 0.60 -4.52 10.05
CA LEU A 26 1.10 -3.71 8.95
C LEU A 26 -0.07 -3.17 8.13
N ALA A 27 -0.01 -1.92 7.64
CA ALA A 27 -0.96 -1.35 6.68
C ALA A 27 -0.21 -0.81 5.44
N THR A 28 -0.44 -1.42 4.27
CA THR A 28 0.36 -1.14 3.08
C THR A 28 -0.46 -1.12 1.78
N GLY A 29 0.03 -0.38 0.76
CA GLY A 29 -0.45 -0.47 -0.62
C GLY A 29 0.07 -1.70 -1.39
N ARG A 30 1.01 -2.47 -0.82
CA ARG A 30 1.52 -3.69 -1.45
C ARG A 30 0.39 -4.71 -1.65
N ILE A 31 0.50 -5.53 -2.71
CA ILE A 31 -0.41 -6.67 -2.87
C ILE A 31 -0.23 -7.66 -1.71
N GLN A 32 -1.30 -8.37 -1.37
CA GLN A 32 -1.37 -9.21 -0.17
C GLN A 32 -0.21 -10.21 -0.05
N VAL A 33 0.13 -10.93 -1.12
CA VAL A 33 1.23 -11.90 -1.10
C VAL A 33 2.62 -11.27 -0.89
N ASP A 34 2.83 -10.01 -1.33
CA ASP A 34 4.07 -9.27 -1.06
C ASP A 34 4.05 -8.68 0.35
N ALA A 35 2.91 -8.14 0.78
CA ALA A 35 2.71 -7.61 2.13
C ALA A 35 3.03 -8.66 3.20
N LYS A 36 2.64 -9.93 2.96
CA LYS A 36 2.95 -11.05 3.85
C LYS A 36 4.45 -11.18 4.12
N ARG A 37 5.29 -11.06 3.10
CA ARG A 37 6.77 -11.14 3.26
C ARG A 37 7.30 -10.03 4.16
N PHE A 38 6.77 -8.81 4.04
CA PHE A 38 7.16 -7.69 4.91
C PHE A 38 6.63 -7.83 6.33
N ALA A 39 5.40 -8.32 6.49
CA ALA A 39 4.84 -8.61 7.80
C ALA A 39 5.68 -9.69 8.53
N GLU A 40 6.04 -10.77 7.84
CA GLU A 40 6.90 -11.84 8.39
C GLU A 40 8.27 -11.32 8.82
N GLN A 41 8.90 -10.40 8.06
CA GLN A 41 10.17 -9.77 8.44
C GLN A 41 10.06 -8.97 9.75
N ALA A 42 8.89 -8.39 10.02
CA ALA A 42 8.59 -7.65 11.26
C ALA A 42 8.06 -8.57 12.38
N GLY A 43 7.99 -9.88 12.16
CA GLY A 43 7.37 -10.82 13.10
C GLY A 43 5.88 -10.56 13.30
N LEU A 44 5.18 -10.06 12.27
CA LEU A 44 3.75 -9.76 12.28
C LEU A 44 2.98 -10.83 11.49
N THR A 45 1.78 -11.14 11.97
CA THR A 45 0.86 -12.11 11.35
C THR A 45 -0.42 -11.45 10.85
N ASP A 46 -0.64 -10.20 11.26
CA ASP A 46 -1.82 -9.42 10.95
C ASP A 46 -1.43 -8.25 10.03
N PHE A 47 -2.14 -8.07 8.93
CA PHE A 47 -1.88 -6.94 8.04
C PHE A 47 -3.07 -6.58 7.14
N VAL A 48 -3.13 -5.30 6.81
CA VAL A 48 -4.00 -4.73 5.78
C VAL A 48 -3.12 -4.46 4.55
N ALA A 49 -3.51 -4.99 3.40
CA ALA A 49 -2.78 -4.83 2.15
C ALA A 49 -3.70 -4.36 1.01
N ASP A 50 -3.16 -4.30 -0.22
CA ASP A 50 -3.89 -3.81 -1.40
C ASP A 50 -4.57 -2.46 -1.14
N GLY A 51 -3.86 -1.53 -0.47
CA GLY A 51 -4.39 -0.21 -0.15
C GLY A 51 -5.64 -0.19 0.73
N GLY A 52 -5.93 -1.28 1.45
CA GLY A 52 -7.11 -1.44 2.31
C GLY A 52 -8.10 -2.50 1.82
N HIS A 53 -7.92 -3.04 0.63
CA HIS A 53 -8.83 -4.00 0.02
C HIS A 53 -8.59 -5.45 0.45
N SER A 54 -7.50 -5.76 1.13
CA SER A 54 -7.30 -7.08 1.72
C SER A 54 -6.93 -7.01 3.20
N VAL A 55 -7.43 -7.99 3.97
CA VAL A 55 -7.18 -8.16 5.39
C VAL A 55 -6.70 -9.58 5.64
N THR A 56 -5.56 -9.70 6.29
CA THR A 56 -4.98 -10.97 6.73
C THR A 56 -4.86 -10.94 8.25
N VAL A 57 -5.29 -12.01 8.90
CA VAL A 57 -5.23 -12.19 10.37
C VAL A 57 -4.63 -13.56 10.67
N ASN A 58 -3.66 -13.61 11.56
CA ASN A 58 -2.93 -14.84 11.91
C ASN A 58 -2.38 -15.56 10.67
N ASN A 59 -1.87 -14.82 9.69
CA ASN A 59 -1.39 -15.30 8.38
C ASN A 59 -2.47 -15.91 7.46
N GLU A 60 -3.74 -15.82 7.81
CA GLU A 60 -4.86 -16.27 6.99
C GLU A 60 -5.55 -15.08 6.32
N LEU A 61 -5.77 -15.17 5.02
CA LEU A 61 -6.50 -14.16 4.25
C LEU A 61 -7.98 -14.21 4.65
N VAL A 62 -8.45 -13.16 5.33
CA VAL A 62 -9.84 -13.06 5.85
C VAL A 62 -10.76 -12.43 4.80
N SER A 63 -10.30 -11.40 4.12
CA SER A 63 -11.06 -10.73 3.06
C SER A 63 -10.13 -10.18 1.99
N MET A 64 -10.61 -10.18 0.77
CA MET A 64 -9.98 -9.52 -0.37
C MET A 64 -11.06 -9.11 -1.37
N ILE A 65 -10.99 -7.86 -1.82
CA ILE A 65 -11.91 -7.30 -2.82
C ILE A 65 -11.10 -6.70 -3.97
N GLY A 66 -11.53 -6.92 -5.20
CA GLY A 66 -10.99 -6.28 -6.38
C GLY A 66 -11.33 -4.79 -6.45
N MET A 67 -10.70 -4.09 -7.37
CA MET A 67 -11.10 -2.73 -7.76
C MET A 67 -12.41 -2.78 -8.56
N ASP A 68 -13.06 -1.62 -8.69
CA ASP A 68 -14.23 -1.48 -9.58
C ASP A 68 -13.84 -1.88 -11.02
N ARG A 69 -14.39 -3.02 -11.47
CA ARG A 69 -14.04 -3.62 -12.75
C ARG A 69 -14.36 -2.71 -13.93
N ASP A 70 -15.52 -2.06 -13.90
CA ASP A 70 -15.96 -1.21 -15.01
C ASP A 70 -15.09 0.05 -15.09
N ALA A 71 -14.68 0.61 -13.95
CA ALA A 71 -13.73 1.72 -13.90
C ALA A 71 -12.34 1.30 -14.43
N CYS A 72 -11.87 0.09 -14.07
CA CYS A 72 -10.61 -0.44 -14.56
C CYS A 72 -10.61 -0.64 -16.08
N ILE A 73 -11.68 -1.24 -16.63
CA ILE A 73 -11.82 -1.45 -18.08
C ILE A 73 -11.81 -0.11 -18.82
N LYS A 74 -12.63 0.87 -18.40
CA LYS A 74 -12.66 2.19 -19.02
C LYS A 74 -11.29 2.88 -18.98
N TYR A 75 -10.56 2.69 -17.89
CA TYR A 75 -9.23 3.28 -17.76
C TYR A 75 -8.22 2.58 -18.70
N LEU A 76 -8.26 1.25 -18.82
CA LEU A 76 -7.41 0.51 -19.76
C LEU A 76 -7.75 0.83 -21.20
N GLU A 77 -9.03 0.96 -21.58
CA GLU A 77 -9.46 1.42 -22.91
C GLU A 77 -8.93 2.83 -23.22
N TYR A 78 -8.93 3.72 -22.25
CA TYR A 78 -8.32 5.05 -22.38
C TYR A 78 -6.81 4.93 -22.66
N LEU A 79 -6.07 4.13 -21.87
CA LEU A 79 -4.63 3.92 -22.08
C LEU A 79 -4.34 3.34 -23.47
N GLU A 80 -5.12 2.35 -23.92
CA GLU A 80 -5.02 1.78 -25.27
C GLU A 80 -5.21 2.84 -26.35
N SER A 81 -6.25 3.66 -26.23
CA SER A 81 -6.56 4.71 -27.21
C SER A 81 -5.48 5.78 -27.33
N HIS A 82 -4.66 5.96 -26.29
CA HIS A 82 -3.55 6.92 -26.23
C HIS A 82 -2.17 6.25 -26.43
N ASN A 83 -2.13 4.96 -26.76
CA ASN A 83 -0.91 4.17 -26.89
C ASN A 83 0.01 4.25 -25.65
N ILE A 84 -0.58 4.24 -24.45
CA ILE A 84 0.13 4.27 -23.17
C ILE A 84 0.25 2.83 -22.68
N PRO A 85 1.47 2.28 -22.56
CA PRO A 85 1.67 0.91 -22.08
C PRO A 85 1.26 0.73 -20.63
N TRP A 86 0.67 -0.43 -20.35
CA TRP A 86 0.16 -0.79 -19.03
C TRP A 86 0.45 -2.26 -18.70
N ALA A 87 0.35 -2.60 -17.43
CA ALA A 87 0.26 -3.97 -16.94
C ALA A 87 -0.77 -4.07 -15.83
N VAL A 88 -1.33 -5.24 -15.61
CA VAL A 88 -2.32 -5.47 -14.56
C VAL A 88 -1.91 -6.61 -13.63
N THR A 89 -2.33 -6.52 -12.38
CA THR A 89 -2.38 -7.67 -11.46
C THR A 89 -3.84 -8.13 -11.40
N ASP A 90 -4.10 -9.32 -11.93
CA ASP A 90 -5.40 -9.95 -12.12
C ASP A 90 -5.72 -11.03 -11.08
N ARG A 91 -4.80 -11.30 -10.17
CA ARG A 91 -4.94 -12.30 -9.11
C ARG A 91 -3.95 -12.07 -7.99
N ASN A 92 -4.23 -12.64 -6.82
CA ASN A 92 -3.36 -12.53 -5.63
C ASN A 92 -2.07 -13.35 -5.78
N LYS A 93 -1.16 -12.87 -6.62
CA LYS A 93 0.19 -13.45 -6.84
C LYS A 93 1.22 -12.36 -7.10
N LEU A 94 2.48 -12.66 -6.79
CA LEU A 94 3.59 -11.82 -7.23
C LEU A 94 3.71 -11.91 -8.75
N GLY A 95 3.28 -10.87 -9.44
CA GLY A 95 3.37 -10.77 -10.89
C GLY A 95 2.32 -9.84 -11.47
N ARG A 96 2.59 -9.47 -12.70
CA ARG A 96 1.72 -8.67 -13.54
C ARG A 96 1.74 -9.22 -14.95
N ILE A 97 0.69 -8.95 -15.71
CA ILE A 97 0.57 -9.34 -17.12
C ILE A 97 0.39 -8.10 -17.99
N THR A 98 0.97 -8.10 -19.17
CA THR A 98 0.95 -6.99 -20.12
C THR A 98 1.03 -7.51 -21.56
N PRO A 99 0.42 -6.86 -22.54
CA PRO A 99 0.68 -7.12 -23.97
C PRO A 99 1.97 -6.44 -24.47
N TYR A 100 2.56 -5.52 -23.70
CA TYR A 100 3.65 -4.63 -24.13
C TYR A 100 5.02 -5.16 -23.72
N LYS A 101 5.82 -5.59 -24.70
CA LYS A 101 7.16 -6.12 -24.46
C LYS A 101 8.17 -5.04 -24.04
N GLU A 102 8.01 -3.82 -24.52
CA GLU A 102 8.90 -2.69 -24.28
C GLU A 102 9.03 -2.30 -22.81
N ILE A 103 8.03 -2.62 -21.98
CA ILE A 103 8.07 -2.39 -20.55
C ILE A 103 9.28 -3.07 -19.89
N LEU A 104 9.70 -4.23 -20.39
CA LEU A 104 10.86 -4.95 -19.86
C LEU A 104 12.17 -4.20 -20.12
N ASP A 105 12.24 -3.49 -21.25
CA ASP A 105 13.43 -2.74 -21.64
C ASP A 105 13.54 -1.42 -20.84
N TRP A 106 12.41 -0.82 -20.48
CA TRP A 106 12.37 0.46 -19.76
C TRP A 106 12.69 0.31 -18.27
N HIS A 107 12.40 -0.85 -17.68
CA HIS A 107 12.55 -1.09 -16.25
C HIS A 107 13.26 -2.44 -15.97
N PRO A 108 14.52 -2.61 -16.41
CA PRO A 108 15.23 -3.89 -16.30
C PRO A 108 15.50 -4.34 -14.85
N ASN A 109 15.46 -3.42 -13.89
CA ASN A 109 15.75 -3.70 -12.48
C ASN A 109 14.50 -3.97 -11.63
N TRP A 110 13.33 -4.08 -12.24
CA TRP A 110 12.07 -4.35 -11.52
C TRP A 110 11.79 -5.85 -11.34
N ASP A 111 12.82 -6.60 -10.98
CA ASP A 111 12.81 -8.06 -10.81
C ASP A 111 11.91 -8.57 -9.68
N VAL A 112 11.44 -7.69 -8.79
CA VAL A 112 10.57 -8.11 -7.67
C VAL A 112 9.22 -8.60 -8.17
N PHE A 113 8.74 -8.08 -9.31
CA PHE A 113 7.48 -8.51 -9.94
C PHE A 113 7.76 -9.24 -11.25
N LYS A 114 7.46 -10.54 -11.28
CA LYS A 114 7.50 -11.29 -12.54
C LYS A 114 6.50 -10.67 -13.52
N THR A 115 7.00 -10.02 -14.56
CA THR A 115 6.19 -9.52 -15.67
C THR A 115 6.02 -10.64 -16.69
N THR A 116 4.77 -11.00 -16.96
CA THR A 116 4.42 -11.92 -18.07
C THR A 116 3.99 -11.08 -19.25
N VAL A 117 4.66 -11.22 -20.38
CA VAL A 117 4.27 -10.59 -21.65
C VAL A 117 3.42 -11.60 -22.44
N ASP A 118 2.18 -11.22 -22.70
CA ASP A 118 1.26 -11.97 -23.54
C ASP A 118 0.62 -11.00 -24.56
N PRO A 119 1.09 -10.97 -25.82
CA PRO A 119 0.55 -10.08 -26.84
C PRO A 119 -0.94 -10.30 -27.17
N ASN A 120 -1.52 -11.42 -26.74
CA ASN A 120 -2.94 -11.74 -26.94
C ASN A 120 -3.76 -11.52 -25.66
N PHE A 121 -3.18 -10.94 -24.63
CA PHE A 121 -3.89 -10.68 -23.38
C PHE A 121 -5.02 -9.67 -23.60
N ASP A 122 -6.24 -10.12 -23.34
CA ASP A 122 -7.44 -9.29 -23.41
C ASP A 122 -7.95 -8.98 -21.98
N PHE A 123 -7.77 -7.75 -21.57
CA PHE A 123 -8.18 -7.30 -20.23
C PHE A 123 -9.69 -7.30 -20.01
N HIS A 124 -10.50 -7.33 -21.08
CA HIS A 124 -11.96 -7.46 -20.95
C HIS A 124 -12.39 -8.81 -20.37
N ASN A 125 -11.52 -9.84 -20.46
CA ASN A 125 -11.74 -11.15 -19.86
C ASN A 125 -11.26 -11.25 -18.40
N VAL A 126 -10.71 -10.19 -17.83
CA VAL A 126 -10.28 -10.16 -16.44
C VAL A 126 -11.51 -9.98 -15.53
N GLU A 127 -11.70 -10.89 -14.60
CA GLU A 127 -12.83 -10.83 -13.65
C GLU A 127 -12.56 -9.84 -12.53
N GLU A 128 -11.33 -9.81 -11.98
CA GLU A 128 -10.94 -8.95 -10.88
C GLU A 128 -9.60 -8.27 -11.14
N PHE A 129 -9.55 -6.97 -10.94
CA PHE A 129 -8.33 -6.16 -10.97
C PHE A 129 -7.91 -5.80 -9.55
N TYR A 130 -6.62 -5.93 -9.27
CA TYR A 130 -6.05 -5.54 -7.98
C TYR A 130 -5.11 -4.34 -8.10
N LYS A 131 -4.48 -4.18 -9.28
CA LYS A 131 -3.58 -3.06 -9.54
C LYS A 131 -3.40 -2.89 -11.05
N ILE A 132 -3.34 -1.64 -11.51
CA ILE A 132 -2.93 -1.29 -12.87
C ILE A 132 -1.64 -0.48 -12.77
N TYR A 133 -0.63 -0.89 -13.53
CA TYR A 133 0.64 -0.20 -13.72
C TYR A 133 0.57 0.55 -15.04
N VAL A 134 0.88 1.82 -15.05
CA VAL A 134 0.92 2.65 -16.24
C VAL A 134 2.35 3.09 -16.47
N PHE A 135 2.86 2.85 -17.67
CA PHE A 135 4.27 3.09 -17.99
C PHE A 135 4.43 4.19 -19.02
N PHE A 136 5.47 4.99 -18.85
CA PHE A 136 5.88 6.02 -19.79
C PHE A 136 7.39 6.18 -19.72
N LYS A 137 7.99 6.80 -20.75
CA LYS A 137 9.43 7.08 -20.71
C LYS A 137 9.73 8.22 -19.76
N GLU A 138 10.91 8.18 -19.17
CA GLU A 138 11.41 9.26 -18.32
C GLU A 138 11.34 10.60 -19.07
N GLY A 139 10.70 11.61 -18.45
CA GLY A 139 10.54 12.94 -19.03
C GLY A 139 9.32 13.13 -19.93
N GLU A 140 8.52 12.11 -20.19
CA GLU A 140 7.22 12.26 -20.84
C GLU A 140 6.19 12.79 -19.82
N GLU A 141 5.56 13.94 -20.14
CA GLU A 141 4.59 14.59 -19.23
C GLU A 141 3.15 14.01 -19.36
N GLU A 142 3.02 12.80 -19.89
CA GLU A 142 1.72 12.13 -20.05
C GLU A 142 0.99 11.87 -18.74
N GLU A 143 1.70 11.94 -17.61
CA GLU A 143 1.11 11.88 -16.27
C GLU A 143 -0.08 12.85 -16.10
N LYS A 144 0.01 14.04 -16.67
CA LYS A 144 -1.05 15.05 -16.53
C LYS A 144 -2.34 14.66 -17.22
N GLU A 145 -2.26 13.98 -18.36
CA GLU A 145 -3.43 13.48 -19.08
C GLU A 145 -3.98 12.22 -18.39
N ILE A 146 -3.11 11.38 -17.85
CA ILE A 146 -3.48 10.19 -17.09
C ILE A 146 -4.22 10.56 -15.79
N GLU A 147 -3.79 11.62 -15.10
CA GLU A 147 -4.42 12.14 -13.87
C GLU A 147 -5.87 12.64 -14.11
N HIS A 148 -6.21 13.09 -15.31
CA HIS A 148 -7.58 13.53 -15.62
C HIS A 148 -8.61 12.41 -15.57
N MET A 149 -8.21 11.16 -15.76
CA MET A 149 -9.10 10.00 -15.76
C MET A 149 -9.33 9.42 -14.36
N THR A 150 -8.41 9.64 -13.44
CA THR A 150 -8.51 9.16 -12.06
C THR A 150 -7.62 9.95 -11.11
N HIS A 151 -8.16 10.39 -9.99
CA HIS A 151 -7.41 11.08 -8.92
C HIS A 151 -6.67 10.11 -7.98
N LYS A 152 -6.60 8.82 -8.33
CA LYS A 152 -6.08 7.75 -7.47
C LYS A 152 -4.75 7.18 -7.98
N LEU A 153 -3.93 8.01 -8.63
CA LEU A 153 -2.62 7.59 -9.12
C LEU A 153 -1.54 7.79 -8.04
N ILE A 154 -0.71 6.80 -7.89
CA ILE A 154 0.47 6.86 -7.01
C ILE A 154 1.71 6.69 -7.86
N ARG A 155 2.66 7.64 -7.77
CA ARG A 155 3.96 7.45 -8.40
C ARG A 155 4.70 6.29 -7.76
N TYR A 156 5.10 5.33 -8.58
CA TYR A 156 5.83 4.15 -8.13
C TYR A 156 7.34 4.27 -8.36
N GLY A 157 7.75 5.07 -9.34
CA GLY A 157 9.13 5.34 -9.71
C GLY A 157 9.16 6.17 -10.98
N ASP A 158 10.36 6.42 -11.51
CA ASP A 158 10.52 7.12 -12.77
C ASP A 158 9.88 6.30 -13.89
N GLY A 159 8.98 6.92 -14.66
CA GLY A 159 8.27 6.29 -15.77
C GLY A 159 7.17 5.30 -15.38
N CYS A 160 6.70 5.28 -14.12
CA CYS A 160 5.56 4.44 -13.76
C CYS A 160 4.68 5.06 -12.67
N VAL A 161 3.38 5.05 -12.91
CA VAL A 161 2.36 5.34 -11.90
C VAL A 161 1.45 4.12 -11.70
N LEU A 162 0.86 4.02 -10.53
CA LEU A 162 -0.06 2.96 -10.15
C LEU A 162 -1.47 3.52 -10.01
N TYR A 163 -2.43 2.83 -10.60
CA TYR A 163 -3.83 2.92 -10.22
C TYR A 163 -4.13 1.76 -9.28
N GLU A 164 -4.36 2.09 -8.02
CA GLU A 164 -4.56 1.12 -6.94
C GLU A 164 -5.52 1.67 -5.88
N PRO A 165 -6.12 0.82 -5.03
CA PRO A 165 -6.94 1.27 -3.92
C PRO A 165 -6.15 2.15 -2.95
N MET A 166 -6.78 3.24 -2.49
CA MET A 166 -6.26 4.13 -1.45
C MET A 166 -7.27 4.26 -0.32
N GLU A 167 -7.61 3.15 0.30
CA GLU A 167 -8.69 3.04 1.28
C GLU A 167 -8.23 2.26 2.53
N LYS A 168 -6.98 2.50 2.99
CA LYS A 168 -6.41 1.80 4.16
C LYS A 168 -7.34 1.82 5.37
N ALA A 169 -8.12 2.89 5.56
CA ALA A 169 -9.11 2.97 6.64
C ALA A 169 -10.21 1.88 6.52
N LEU A 170 -10.59 1.49 5.30
CA LEU A 170 -11.56 0.39 5.11
C LEU A 170 -11.00 -0.92 5.66
N GLY A 171 -9.76 -1.27 5.28
CA GLY A 171 -9.11 -2.48 5.78
C GLY A 171 -8.90 -2.47 7.29
N ILE A 172 -8.56 -1.30 7.87
CA ILE A 172 -8.44 -1.14 9.33
C ILE A 172 -9.78 -1.38 10.02
N ARG A 173 -10.89 -0.81 9.51
CA ARG A 173 -12.23 -1.05 10.06
C ARG A 173 -12.62 -2.53 9.96
N ASN A 174 -12.40 -3.17 8.81
CA ASN A 174 -12.68 -4.59 8.64
C ASN A 174 -11.88 -5.45 9.63
N MET A 175 -10.63 -5.09 9.90
CA MET A 175 -9.80 -5.77 10.91
C MET A 175 -10.32 -5.54 12.33
N LEU A 176 -10.71 -4.32 12.67
CA LEU A 176 -11.31 -4.00 13.97
C LEU A 176 -12.61 -4.78 14.19
N ASP A 177 -13.48 -4.81 13.18
CA ASP A 177 -14.75 -5.57 13.19
C ASP A 177 -14.50 -7.06 13.39
N TYR A 178 -13.50 -7.62 12.69
CA TYR A 178 -13.09 -9.02 12.87
C TYR A 178 -12.74 -9.36 14.31
N PHE A 179 -12.07 -8.43 15.01
CA PHE A 179 -11.69 -8.62 16.42
C PHE A 179 -12.76 -8.13 17.41
N GLY A 180 -13.87 -7.58 16.97
CA GLY A 180 -14.87 -6.96 17.84
C GLY A 180 -14.35 -5.73 18.60
N MET A 181 -13.36 -5.02 18.02
CA MET A 181 -12.74 -3.84 18.60
C MET A 181 -13.45 -2.56 18.14
N LYS A 182 -13.44 -1.54 19.02
CA LYS A 182 -14.00 -0.22 18.68
C LYS A 182 -12.94 0.64 17.97
N PRO A 183 -13.36 1.57 17.08
CA PRO A 183 -12.42 2.47 16.39
C PRO A 183 -11.47 3.25 17.32
N ASN A 184 -11.94 3.74 18.46
CA ASN A 184 -11.12 4.47 19.43
C ASN A 184 -10.06 3.62 20.15
N GLN A 185 -9.97 2.33 19.87
CA GLN A 185 -8.91 1.43 20.34
C GLN A 185 -7.78 1.28 19.31
N ALA A 186 -7.95 1.85 18.12
CA ALA A 186 -6.92 1.81 17.09
C ALA A 186 -5.96 2.99 17.21
N VAL A 187 -4.72 2.74 16.81
CA VAL A 187 -3.67 3.74 16.64
C VAL A 187 -3.04 3.48 15.27
N VAL A 188 -2.85 4.52 14.48
CA VAL A 188 -2.19 4.43 13.19
C VAL A 188 -0.93 5.29 13.13
N PHE A 189 0.10 4.78 12.46
CA PHE A 189 1.33 5.49 12.15
C PHE A 189 1.44 5.63 10.63
N GLY A 190 1.77 6.82 10.15
CA GLY A 190 1.90 7.07 8.72
C GLY A 190 2.93 8.14 8.38
N ASP A 191 3.43 8.08 7.14
CA ASP A 191 4.39 9.07 6.62
C ASP A 191 4.12 9.44 5.15
N GLY A 192 3.51 8.57 4.36
CA GLY A 192 3.32 8.69 2.92
C GLY A 192 1.94 9.22 2.51
N TYR A 193 1.82 9.62 1.24
CA TYR A 193 0.56 10.08 0.66
C TYR A 193 -0.55 9.01 0.72
N ASN A 194 -0.18 7.74 0.53
CA ASN A 194 -1.10 6.61 0.62
C ASN A 194 -1.62 6.34 2.04
N ASP A 195 -1.03 6.98 3.07
CA ASP A 195 -1.48 6.89 4.46
C ASP A 195 -2.58 7.90 4.80
N LEU A 196 -2.78 8.94 3.97
CA LEU A 196 -3.83 9.94 4.20
C LEU A 196 -5.22 9.32 4.38
N SER A 197 -5.49 8.22 3.68
CA SER A 197 -6.77 7.54 3.77
C SER A 197 -7.02 6.89 5.13
N MET A 198 -5.97 6.56 5.90
CA MET A 198 -6.12 5.95 7.23
C MET A 198 -6.10 6.97 8.38
N PHE A 199 -5.79 8.26 8.12
CA PHE A 199 -5.87 9.31 9.13
C PHE A 199 -7.32 9.78 9.27
N ARG A 200 -8.00 9.29 10.31
CA ARG A 200 -9.44 9.48 10.57
C ARG A 200 -9.66 9.92 12.01
N PRO A 201 -10.71 10.72 12.28
CA PRO A 201 -10.98 11.25 13.62
C PRO A 201 -11.46 10.21 14.63
N GLU A 202 -11.79 8.99 14.18
CA GLU A 202 -12.29 7.94 15.06
C GLU A 202 -11.21 7.18 15.83
N TRP A 203 -9.92 7.37 15.51
CA TRP A 203 -8.77 6.75 16.19
C TRP A 203 -7.58 7.70 16.32
N LEU A 204 -6.56 7.28 17.05
CA LEU A 204 -5.35 8.09 17.27
C LEU A 204 -4.44 8.03 16.03
N ASN A 205 -4.13 9.20 15.48
CA ASN A 205 -3.31 9.37 14.28
C ASN A 205 -1.93 9.91 14.65
N ILE A 206 -0.88 9.16 14.36
CA ILE A 206 0.51 9.53 14.63
C ILE A 206 1.25 9.72 13.31
N ALA A 207 1.67 10.94 13.03
CA ALA A 207 2.54 11.20 11.88
C ALA A 207 4.01 11.02 12.27
N MET A 208 4.77 10.35 11.40
CA MET A 208 6.23 10.29 11.53
C MET A 208 6.84 11.67 11.31
N GLY A 209 8.00 11.95 11.90
CA GLY A 209 8.68 13.24 11.75
C GLY A 209 9.04 13.57 10.30
N ASN A 210 9.37 12.55 9.49
CA ASN A 210 9.60 12.65 8.06
C ASN A 210 8.30 12.62 7.21
N ALA A 211 7.11 12.60 7.84
CA ALA A 211 5.84 12.56 7.12
C ALA A 211 5.59 13.84 6.30
N ARG A 212 4.74 13.69 5.28
CA ARG A 212 4.26 14.82 4.48
C ARG A 212 3.46 15.82 5.33
N ALA A 213 3.46 17.08 4.90
CA ALA A 213 2.77 18.15 5.62
C ALA A 213 1.28 17.83 5.83
N GLU A 214 0.62 17.31 4.80
CA GLU A 214 -0.80 16.98 4.82
C GLU A 214 -1.17 15.90 5.86
N LEU A 215 -0.25 14.96 6.13
CA LEU A 215 -0.44 14.00 7.24
C LEU A 215 -0.24 14.67 8.58
N LYS A 216 0.80 15.48 8.72
CA LYS A 216 1.10 16.21 9.96
C LYS A 216 -0.05 17.10 10.40
N GLU A 217 -0.75 17.73 9.44
CA GLU A 217 -1.94 18.57 9.71
C GLU A 217 -3.13 17.77 10.26
N LYS A 218 -3.22 16.47 9.92
CA LYS A 218 -4.30 15.58 10.36
C LYS A 218 -3.92 14.73 11.59
N ALA A 219 -2.66 14.79 12.01
CA ALA A 219 -2.16 13.98 13.09
C ALA A 219 -2.56 14.55 14.46
N ASP A 220 -2.92 13.66 15.37
CA ASP A 220 -3.09 14.00 16.79
C ASP A 220 -1.74 14.16 17.50
N TYR A 221 -0.71 13.48 16.97
CA TYR A 221 0.66 13.57 17.48
C TYR A 221 1.69 13.42 16.34
N ILE A 222 2.76 14.20 16.38
CA ILE A 222 3.90 14.07 15.46
C ILE A 222 5.08 13.57 16.27
N THR A 223 5.59 12.40 15.90
CA THR A 223 6.79 11.81 16.50
C THR A 223 8.06 12.22 15.73
N THR A 224 9.21 11.64 16.06
CA THR A 224 10.47 11.85 15.33
C THR A 224 10.51 11.05 14.01
N ASP A 225 11.53 11.28 13.19
CA ASP A 225 11.69 10.63 11.90
C ASP A 225 11.82 9.10 12.06
N CYS A 226 11.55 8.35 11.01
CA CYS A 226 11.60 6.88 11.04
C CYS A 226 12.99 6.31 11.34
N ASP A 227 14.06 7.05 10.99
CA ASP A 227 15.47 6.74 11.29
C ASP A 227 15.98 7.38 12.61
N LYS A 228 15.09 8.07 13.34
CA LYS A 228 15.36 8.71 14.63
C LYS A 228 14.41 8.16 15.71
N ASP A 229 14.24 6.86 15.73
CA ASP A 229 13.46 6.12 16.74
C ASP A 229 11.97 6.53 16.81
N GLY A 230 11.35 7.00 15.71
CA GLY A 230 10.03 7.63 15.76
C GLY A 230 8.92 6.76 16.36
N ILE A 231 8.86 5.46 15.98
CA ILE A 231 7.87 4.54 16.56
C ILE A 231 8.13 4.35 18.06
N TYR A 232 9.40 4.12 18.45
CA TYR A 232 9.79 3.95 19.85
C TYR A 232 9.44 5.19 20.68
N ASN A 233 9.78 6.37 20.19
CA ASN A 233 9.54 7.64 20.89
C ASN A 233 8.04 7.89 21.10
N ALA A 234 7.19 7.58 20.11
CA ALA A 234 5.76 7.66 20.27
C ALA A 234 5.24 6.65 21.31
N CYS A 235 5.70 5.40 21.25
CA CYS A 235 5.31 4.38 22.23
C CYS A 235 5.71 4.76 23.65
N LYS A 236 6.87 5.39 23.84
CA LYS A 236 7.31 5.93 25.14
C LYS A 236 6.44 7.11 25.59
N HIS A 237 6.16 8.05 24.67
CA HIS A 237 5.33 9.23 24.96
C HIS A 237 3.95 8.83 25.51
N PHE A 238 3.31 7.87 24.89
CA PHE A 238 2.00 7.37 25.31
C PHE A 238 2.07 6.30 26.41
N LYS A 239 3.26 5.95 26.90
CA LYS A 239 3.48 4.96 27.96
C LYS A 239 2.96 3.56 27.62
N TRP A 240 2.98 3.20 26.35
CA TRP A 240 2.63 1.86 25.90
C TRP A 240 3.77 0.86 26.13
N ILE A 241 4.99 1.36 26.19
CA ILE A 241 6.21 0.63 26.54
C ILE A 241 6.98 1.38 27.63
N ASP A 242 7.91 0.67 28.33
CA ASP A 242 8.78 1.25 29.38
C ASP A 242 9.98 1.96 28.79
#